data_3454638735d05a3b1dd5d8f2569098c3
#
_entry.id   3454638735d05a3b1dd5d8f2569098c3
#
_cell.length_a   1.000
_cell.length_b   1.000
_cell.length_c   1.000
_cell.angle_alpha   90.00
_cell.angle_beta   90.00
_cell.angle_gamma   90.00
#
_symmetry.space_group_name_H-M   'P 1'
#
loop_
_entity.id
_entity.type
_entity.pdbx_description
1 polymer ?
#
loop_
_entity_poly.entity_id
_entity_poly.type
_entity_poly.pdbx_seq_one_letter_code
_entity_poly.pdbx_strand_id
1 'polypeptide(L)'
;MRDVQIAGRSIRTVCAERQKGSGRREQVRVCIVVEGCYPYMAGGVSSWVHGLIKSFPNLEFVILAIISNRSVSGKFIYELPENVTEVHELYLEDVDWNRKGYRKHSMNKEEYRALRSLVLNQRVEWELLFRMFQEKSISLDKLLMGSDFMKIVREYYDLNYSQLVFSDFLWTMRSVYLPMFFAMKMKLPRADLYHCVATGYSGLLGSMAKILYGSRLLISEHGIYTREREEELLRAEWVKGVYKNIWIEQFRKMSKLAYDRADLVTSL
;
A
#
# COMPACT_ATOMS: atom_id res chain seq x y z
N MET A 1 19.39 18.27 -1.82
CA MET A 1 18.88 17.02 -2.43
C MET A 1 19.86 15.91 -2.10
N ARG A 2 19.49 14.96 -1.28
CA ARG A 2 20.32 13.76 -1.06
C ARG A 2 19.50 12.55 -1.50
N ASP A 3 19.95 11.88 -2.56
CA ASP A 3 19.40 10.61 -2.99
C ASP A 3 19.90 9.51 -2.05
N VAL A 4 19.02 8.95 -1.25
CA VAL A 4 19.33 7.76 -0.46
C VAL A 4 18.98 6.53 -1.28
N GLN A 5 19.98 5.93 -1.89
CA GLN A 5 19.83 4.62 -2.55
C GLN A 5 19.76 3.51 -1.50
N ILE A 6 18.58 3.00 -1.23
CA ILE A 6 18.41 1.78 -0.46
C ILE A 6 17.86 0.70 -1.40
N ALA A 7 18.67 -0.33 -1.64
CA ALA A 7 18.34 -1.51 -2.42
C ALA A 7 17.85 -1.25 -3.87
N GLY A 8 18.53 -0.33 -4.59
CA GLY A 8 18.31 -0.11 -6.03
C GLY A 8 17.00 0.55 -6.40
N ARG A 9 16.31 1.22 -5.47
CA ARG A 9 15.09 2.00 -5.70
C ARG A 9 15.32 3.42 -5.24
N SER A 10 15.04 4.38 -6.11
CA SER A 10 15.08 5.80 -5.78
C SER A 10 13.83 6.14 -4.98
N ILE A 11 13.95 6.25 -3.66
CA ILE A 11 12.97 6.97 -2.84
C ILE A 11 13.46 8.42 -2.88
N ARG A 12 12.75 9.30 -3.58
CA ARG A 12 13.00 10.74 -3.48
C ARG A 12 12.40 11.22 -2.17
N THR A 13 13.27 11.52 -1.21
CA THR A 13 12.92 12.29 -0.02
C THR A 13 13.26 13.73 -0.32
N VAL A 14 12.25 14.58 -0.49
CA VAL A 14 12.46 16.03 -0.55
C VAL A 14 12.54 16.49 0.90
N CYS A 15 13.76 16.56 1.44
CA CYS A 15 14.00 17.14 2.78
C CYS A 15 14.13 18.65 2.64
N ALA A 16 13.27 19.40 3.32
CA ALA A 16 13.61 20.79 3.66
C ALA A 16 14.70 20.76 4.74
N GLU A 17 15.87 21.35 4.45
CA GLU A 17 16.95 21.49 5.42
C GLU A 17 16.47 22.34 6.61
N ARG A 18 16.19 21.71 7.75
CA ARG A 18 15.93 22.40 9.01
C ARG A 18 17.18 22.33 9.90
N GLN A 19 17.64 23.49 10.32
CA GLN A 19 18.64 23.66 11.40
C GLN A 19 18.07 23.07 12.71
N LYS A 20 18.78 22.13 13.31
CA LYS A 20 18.47 21.61 14.65
C LYS A 20 18.67 22.71 15.69
N GLY A 21 17.57 23.36 16.10
CA GLY A 21 17.52 24.22 17.27
C GLY A 21 17.12 23.43 18.50
N SER A 22 17.92 23.50 19.55
CA SER A 22 17.72 22.87 20.85
C SER A 22 16.48 23.39 21.57
N GLY A 23 15.64 22.49 22.12
CA GLY A 23 14.61 22.84 23.10
C GLY A 23 13.15 22.91 22.61
N ARG A 24 12.76 22.21 21.53
CA ARG A 24 11.36 22.11 21.12
C ARG A 24 10.69 20.87 21.74
N ARG A 25 9.45 21.03 22.25
CA ARG A 25 8.50 19.91 22.43
C ARG A 25 8.48 19.11 21.14
N GLU A 26 8.61 17.78 21.22
CA GLU A 26 8.47 16.92 20.04
C GLU A 26 7.15 17.27 19.33
N GLN A 27 7.28 17.75 18.09
CA GLN A 27 6.14 18.13 17.27
C GLN A 27 5.50 16.83 16.80
N VAL A 28 4.19 16.68 16.99
CA VAL A 28 3.47 15.49 16.54
C VAL A 28 3.62 15.35 15.03
N ARG A 29 4.06 14.17 14.61
CA ARG A 29 4.31 13.85 13.21
C ARG A 29 3.20 13.01 12.63
N VAL A 30 2.56 13.52 11.57
CA VAL A 30 1.42 12.92 10.88
C VAL A 30 1.83 12.47 9.48
N CYS A 31 1.68 11.19 9.18
CA CYS A 31 1.83 10.68 7.82
C CYS A 31 0.47 10.62 7.13
N ILE A 32 0.24 11.49 6.15
CA ILE A 32 -0.95 11.42 5.30
C ILE A 32 -0.69 10.45 4.16
N VAL A 33 -1.49 9.39 4.07
CA VAL A 33 -1.38 8.37 3.02
C VAL A 33 -2.45 8.61 1.98
N VAL A 34 -2.03 8.98 0.78
CA VAL A 34 -2.90 9.33 -0.35
C VAL A 34 -2.76 8.34 -1.49
N GLU A 35 -3.85 8.07 -2.21
CA GLU A 35 -3.88 7.14 -3.33
C GLU A 35 -4.37 7.85 -4.59
N GLY A 36 -3.47 8.06 -5.56
CA GLY A 36 -3.77 8.66 -6.86
C GLY A 36 -4.22 10.12 -6.85
N CYS A 37 -3.91 10.91 -5.79
CA CYS A 37 -4.40 12.27 -5.68
C CYS A 37 -3.30 13.28 -5.29
N TYR A 38 -3.32 13.84 -4.10
CA TYR A 38 -2.38 14.87 -3.61
C TYR A 38 -0.93 14.37 -3.56
N PRO A 39 0.07 15.17 -3.91
CA PRO A 39 0.00 16.52 -4.48
C PRO A 39 0.01 16.58 -6.02
N TYR A 40 -0.28 15.47 -6.73
CA TYR A 40 -0.08 15.29 -8.17
C TYR A 40 -1.30 15.60 -9.02
N MET A 41 -2.50 15.48 -8.47
CA MET A 41 -3.74 15.67 -9.21
C MET A 41 -4.64 16.70 -8.50
N ALA A 42 -5.25 17.59 -9.29
CA ALA A 42 -6.29 18.48 -8.79
C ALA A 42 -7.59 17.67 -8.55
N GLY A 43 -8.31 17.99 -7.47
CA GLY A 43 -9.57 17.33 -7.14
C GLY A 43 -10.03 17.63 -5.72
N GLY A 44 -11.24 17.18 -5.37
CA GLY A 44 -11.85 17.42 -4.05
C GLY A 44 -10.98 16.91 -2.91
N VAL A 45 -10.55 15.64 -2.98
CA VAL A 45 -9.68 15.02 -1.97
C VAL A 45 -8.36 15.76 -1.85
N SER A 46 -7.72 16.12 -2.97
CA SER A 46 -6.46 16.85 -2.97
C SER A 46 -6.58 18.23 -2.33
N SER A 47 -7.65 18.96 -2.66
CA SER A 47 -7.93 20.28 -2.08
C SER A 47 -8.22 20.18 -0.58
N TRP A 48 -8.95 19.15 -0.17
CA TRP A 48 -9.22 18.86 1.24
C TRP A 48 -7.95 18.55 2.01
N VAL A 49 -7.08 17.65 1.50
CA VAL A 49 -5.79 17.33 2.12
C VAL A 49 -4.93 18.58 2.24
N HIS A 50 -4.84 19.38 1.19
CA HIS A 50 -4.07 20.63 1.21
C HIS A 50 -4.59 21.62 2.27
N GLY A 51 -5.92 21.80 2.36
CA GLY A 51 -6.57 22.62 3.38
C GLY A 51 -6.34 22.08 4.79
N LEU A 52 -6.43 20.76 4.98
CA LEU A 52 -6.15 20.11 6.26
C LEU A 52 -4.74 20.43 6.74
N ILE A 53 -3.72 20.24 5.89
CA ILE A 53 -2.31 20.51 6.24
C ILE A 53 -2.12 21.98 6.65
N LYS A 54 -2.69 22.91 5.90
CA LYS A 54 -2.63 24.34 6.20
C LYS A 54 -3.33 24.73 7.51
N SER A 55 -4.41 24.00 7.87
CA SER A 55 -5.17 24.27 9.10
C SER A 55 -4.42 23.86 10.37
N PHE A 56 -3.38 23.04 10.26
CA PHE A 56 -2.59 22.56 11.40
C PHE A 56 -1.09 22.92 11.28
N PRO A 57 -0.72 24.19 11.29
CA PRO A 57 0.68 24.63 11.08
C PRO A 57 1.65 24.15 12.17
N ASN A 58 1.13 23.76 13.32
CA ASN A 58 1.93 23.27 14.47
C ASN A 58 2.23 21.76 14.39
N LEU A 59 1.67 21.04 13.40
CA LEU A 59 1.97 19.63 13.17
C LEU A 59 3.01 19.50 12.06
N GLU A 60 3.82 18.46 12.14
CA GLU A 60 4.71 18.04 11.06
C GLU A 60 4.00 17.02 10.18
N PHE A 61 3.97 17.27 8.88
CA PHE A 61 3.34 16.35 7.92
C PHE A 61 4.37 15.67 7.02
N VAL A 62 4.14 14.38 6.83
CA VAL A 62 4.80 13.55 5.82
C VAL A 62 3.73 13.07 4.84
N ILE A 63 3.96 13.19 3.55
CA ILE A 63 3.07 12.66 2.53
C ILE A 63 3.59 11.32 2.04
N LEU A 64 2.75 10.31 2.10
CA LEU A 64 3.00 9.01 1.45
C LEU A 64 2.02 8.85 0.30
N ALA A 65 2.52 9.11 -0.92
CA ALA A 65 1.71 9.10 -2.13
C ALA A 65 1.85 7.76 -2.86
N ILE A 66 0.73 7.07 -3.05
CA ILE A 66 0.63 5.84 -3.84
C ILE A 66 0.19 6.25 -5.25
N ILE A 67 1.02 5.97 -6.25
CA ILE A 67 0.86 6.48 -7.61
C ILE A 67 0.98 5.31 -8.58
N SER A 68 0.25 5.36 -9.70
CA SER A 68 0.30 4.31 -10.71
C SER A 68 1.66 4.24 -11.40
N ASN A 69 2.17 5.34 -11.91
CA ASN A 69 3.41 5.35 -12.69
C ASN A 69 4.34 6.54 -12.36
N ARG A 70 5.60 6.44 -12.81
CA ARG A 70 6.66 7.43 -12.55
C ARG A 70 6.56 8.72 -13.37
N SER A 71 5.68 8.80 -14.34
CA SER A 71 5.63 9.98 -15.26
C SER A 71 5.33 11.28 -14.54
N VAL A 72 4.67 11.20 -13.37
CA VAL A 72 4.30 12.35 -12.53
C VAL A 72 5.27 12.61 -11.38
N SER A 73 6.34 11.80 -11.22
CA SER A 73 7.30 11.93 -10.12
C SER A 73 7.82 13.35 -9.97
N GLY A 74 7.68 13.89 -8.77
CA GLY A 74 8.14 15.22 -8.41
C GLY A 74 7.44 16.40 -9.12
N LYS A 75 6.40 16.13 -9.91
CA LYS A 75 5.62 17.16 -10.60
C LYS A 75 4.38 17.51 -9.78
N PHE A 76 4.59 18.25 -8.68
CA PHE A 76 3.51 18.66 -7.81
C PHE A 76 2.66 19.76 -8.45
N ILE A 77 1.35 19.61 -8.41
CA ILE A 77 0.39 20.66 -8.83
C ILE A 77 0.19 21.67 -7.71
N TYR A 78 0.32 21.21 -6.45
CA TYR A 78 0.19 22.06 -5.27
C TYR A 78 1.55 22.53 -4.78
N GLU A 79 1.65 23.79 -4.40
CA GLU A 79 2.77 24.28 -3.59
C GLU A 79 2.66 23.70 -2.19
N LEU A 80 3.68 22.94 -1.78
CA LEU A 80 3.63 22.24 -0.50
C LEU A 80 3.75 23.24 0.65
N PRO A 81 2.84 23.18 1.65
CA PRO A 81 2.96 23.99 2.86
C PRO A 81 4.28 23.74 3.62
N GLU A 82 4.80 24.75 4.33
CA GLU A 82 6.11 24.68 5.03
C GLU A 82 6.20 23.57 6.08
N ASN A 83 5.07 23.12 6.62
CA ASN A 83 4.98 22.06 7.61
C ASN A 83 4.93 20.65 6.97
N VAL A 84 5.02 20.52 5.64
CA VAL A 84 5.29 19.26 4.94
C VAL A 84 6.81 19.08 4.85
N THR A 85 7.33 18.10 5.57
CA THR A 85 8.79 17.87 5.68
C THR A 85 9.30 16.82 4.70
N GLU A 86 8.48 15.85 4.34
CA GLU A 86 8.86 14.74 3.46
C GLU A 86 7.70 14.36 2.53
N VAL A 87 8.05 13.93 1.30
CA VAL A 87 7.14 13.26 0.37
C VAL A 87 7.76 11.94 -0.04
N HIS A 88 7.07 10.85 0.26
CA HIS A 88 7.43 9.48 -0.13
C HIS A 88 6.51 9.02 -1.25
N GLU A 89 7.07 8.45 -2.29
CA GLU A 89 6.35 8.00 -3.47
C GLU A 89 6.41 6.47 -3.59
N LEU A 90 5.27 5.82 -3.72
CA LEU A 90 5.14 4.40 -4.01
C LEU A 90 4.50 4.21 -5.39
N TYR A 91 5.26 3.68 -6.34
CA TYR A 91 4.78 3.42 -7.70
C TYR A 91 4.38 1.95 -7.84
N LEU A 92 3.08 1.67 -7.96
CA LEU A 92 2.57 0.29 -8.00
C LEU A 92 2.98 -0.49 -9.26
N GLU A 93 3.32 0.20 -10.35
CA GLU A 93 3.79 -0.41 -11.61
C GLU A 93 5.29 -0.73 -11.62
N ASP A 94 6.05 -0.27 -10.62
CA ASP A 94 7.52 -0.42 -10.56
C ASP A 94 7.97 -1.82 -10.17
N VAL A 95 7.34 -2.83 -10.70
CA VAL A 95 7.71 -4.21 -10.44
C VAL A 95 8.77 -4.65 -11.44
N ASP A 96 10.02 -4.70 -11.00
CA ASP A 96 11.11 -5.25 -11.80
C ASP A 96 11.10 -6.79 -11.73
N TRP A 97 10.58 -7.40 -12.79
CA TRP A 97 10.54 -8.85 -12.98
C TRP A 97 11.92 -9.48 -13.27
N ASN A 98 12.92 -8.66 -13.65
CA ASN A 98 14.21 -9.13 -14.16
C ASN A 98 15.38 -8.96 -13.19
N ARG A 99 15.15 -8.62 -11.92
CA ARG A 99 16.24 -8.32 -10.99
C ARG A 99 17.05 -9.55 -10.64
N LYS A 100 18.23 -9.68 -11.27
CA LYS A 100 19.22 -10.71 -10.95
C LYS A 100 19.75 -10.51 -9.53
N GLY A 101 19.89 -11.58 -8.75
CA GLY A 101 20.69 -11.56 -7.53
C GLY A 101 20.02 -11.91 -6.20
N TYR A 102 18.72 -12.18 -6.15
CA TYR A 102 18.08 -12.63 -4.91
C TYR A 102 18.18 -14.15 -4.72
N ARG A 103 18.53 -14.57 -3.50
CA ARG A 103 18.47 -15.99 -3.12
C ARG A 103 17.04 -16.51 -3.24
N LYS A 104 16.88 -17.80 -3.57
CA LYS A 104 15.58 -18.50 -3.55
C LYS A 104 14.98 -18.33 -2.15
N HIS A 105 13.81 -17.71 -2.05
CA HIS A 105 13.12 -17.59 -0.77
C HIS A 105 12.36 -18.89 -0.52
N SER A 106 12.69 -19.58 0.58
CA SER A 106 11.91 -20.68 1.09
C SER A 106 11.10 -20.17 2.28
N MET A 107 9.79 -20.27 2.20
CA MET A 107 8.90 -19.91 3.30
C MET A 107 9.01 -20.95 4.42
N ASN A 108 9.02 -20.48 5.67
CA ASN A 108 8.81 -21.35 6.81
C ASN A 108 7.30 -21.70 6.93
N LYS A 109 6.96 -22.61 7.85
CA LYS A 109 5.57 -23.09 8.02
C LYS A 109 4.59 -21.97 8.37
N GLU A 110 5.00 -21.01 9.17
CA GLU A 110 4.15 -19.89 9.60
C GLU A 110 3.90 -18.92 8.46
N GLU A 111 4.94 -18.57 7.71
CA GLU A 111 4.83 -17.72 6.52
C GLU A 111 3.94 -18.35 5.44
N TYR A 112 4.12 -19.65 5.21
CA TYR A 112 3.26 -20.41 4.29
C TYR A 112 1.80 -20.37 4.74
N ARG A 113 1.54 -20.62 6.05
CA ARG A 113 0.19 -20.56 6.62
C ARG A 113 -0.42 -19.16 6.49
N ALA A 114 0.35 -18.10 6.79
CA ALA A 114 -0.11 -16.73 6.68
C ALA A 114 -0.43 -16.35 5.23
N LEU A 115 0.43 -16.70 4.27
CA LEU A 115 0.19 -16.46 2.85
C LEU A 115 -1.02 -17.27 2.34
N ARG A 116 -1.14 -18.52 2.77
CA ARG A 116 -2.26 -19.39 2.44
C ARG A 116 -3.58 -18.81 2.97
N SER A 117 -3.61 -18.32 4.21
CA SER A 117 -4.82 -17.70 4.80
C SER A 117 -5.28 -16.46 4.02
N LEU A 118 -4.33 -15.67 3.53
CA LEU A 118 -4.61 -14.51 2.68
C LEU A 118 -5.23 -14.91 1.34
N VAL A 119 -4.62 -15.90 0.66
CA VAL A 119 -5.04 -16.32 -0.69
C VAL A 119 -6.37 -17.06 -0.66
N LEU A 120 -6.60 -17.90 0.35
CA LEU A 120 -7.83 -18.69 0.49
C LEU A 120 -8.98 -17.93 1.18
N ASN A 121 -8.88 -16.62 1.36
CA ASN A 121 -9.90 -15.79 2.02
C ASN A 121 -10.27 -16.24 3.43
N GLN A 122 -9.29 -16.79 4.17
CA GLN A 122 -9.46 -17.21 5.57
C GLN A 122 -9.17 -16.03 6.52
N ARG A 123 -9.15 -16.31 7.84
CA ARG A 123 -8.70 -15.31 8.82
C ARG A 123 -7.22 -14.99 8.61
N VAL A 124 -6.93 -13.82 8.02
CA VAL A 124 -5.58 -13.43 7.62
C VAL A 124 -4.71 -13.07 8.83
N GLU A 125 -3.51 -13.65 8.88
CA GLU A 125 -2.48 -13.35 9.89
C GLU A 125 -1.62 -12.16 9.42
N TRP A 126 -2.20 -10.94 9.44
CA TRP A 126 -1.59 -9.73 8.88
C TRP A 126 -0.23 -9.39 9.48
N GLU A 127 -0.07 -9.55 10.80
CA GLU A 127 1.19 -9.25 11.48
C GLU A 127 2.34 -10.10 10.93
N LEU A 128 2.12 -11.40 10.76
CA LEU A 128 3.12 -12.31 10.19
C LEU A 128 3.46 -11.94 8.75
N LEU A 129 2.44 -11.59 7.94
CA LEU A 129 2.67 -11.15 6.56
C LEU A 129 3.48 -9.86 6.52
N PHE A 130 3.12 -8.85 7.30
CA PHE A 130 3.86 -7.58 7.31
C PHE A 130 5.29 -7.76 7.77
N ARG A 131 5.53 -8.53 8.84
CA ARG A 131 6.90 -8.86 9.29
C ARG A 131 7.69 -9.58 8.20
N MET A 132 7.10 -10.57 7.54
CA MET A 132 7.73 -11.31 6.44
C MET A 132 8.22 -10.37 5.34
N PHE A 133 7.37 -9.42 4.89
CA PHE A 133 7.73 -8.48 3.83
C PHE A 133 8.68 -7.36 4.26
N GLN A 134 8.68 -6.97 5.55
CA GLN A 134 9.53 -5.90 6.07
C GLN A 134 10.91 -6.37 6.53
N GLU A 135 11.00 -7.56 7.12
CA GLU A 135 12.23 -8.08 7.72
C GLU A 135 13.06 -8.89 6.72
N LYS A 136 12.42 -9.50 5.74
CA LYS A 136 13.10 -10.36 4.77
C LYS A 136 13.28 -9.69 3.42
N SER A 137 14.42 -9.96 2.79
CA SER A 137 14.67 -9.56 1.39
C SER A 137 13.97 -10.51 0.42
N ILE A 138 12.64 -10.36 0.27
CA ILE A 138 11.83 -11.20 -0.62
C ILE A 138 11.84 -10.62 -2.03
N SER A 139 12.19 -11.46 -3.02
CA SER A 139 11.99 -11.17 -4.43
C SER A 139 10.55 -11.54 -4.79
N LEU A 140 9.76 -10.59 -5.29
CA LEU A 140 8.34 -10.81 -5.59
C LEU A 140 8.15 -11.76 -6.78
N ASP A 141 9.02 -11.67 -7.78
CA ASP A 141 9.05 -12.60 -8.92
C ASP A 141 9.25 -14.04 -8.43
N LYS A 142 10.24 -14.30 -7.56
CA LYS A 142 10.50 -15.62 -7.01
C LYS A 142 9.40 -16.10 -6.06
N LEU A 143 8.77 -15.19 -5.32
CA LEU A 143 7.63 -15.54 -4.47
C LEU A 143 6.44 -15.96 -5.34
N LEU A 144 6.02 -15.11 -6.28
CA LEU A 144 4.84 -15.33 -7.12
C LEU A 144 5.03 -16.44 -8.17
N MET A 145 6.29 -16.74 -8.56
CA MET A 145 6.63 -17.83 -9.46
C MET A 145 7.08 -19.09 -8.69
N GLY A 146 7.19 -19.01 -7.37
CA GLY A 146 7.68 -20.09 -6.51
C GLY A 146 6.67 -21.22 -6.33
N SER A 147 7.20 -22.41 -5.97
CA SER A 147 6.40 -23.61 -5.75
C SER A 147 5.35 -23.46 -4.66
N ASP A 148 5.66 -22.71 -3.60
CA ASP A 148 4.75 -22.53 -2.47
C ASP A 148 3.54 -21.66 -2.83
N PHE A 149 3.76 -20.55 -3.54
CA PHE A 149 2.65 -19.75 -4.06
C PHE A 149 1.81 -20.54 -5.06
N MET A 150 2.46 -21.30 -5.95
CA MET A 150 1.79 -22.18 -6.91
C MET A 150 0.89 -23.21 -6.23
N LYS A 151 1.37 -23.86 -5.15
CA LYS A 151 0.57 -24.84 -4.38
C LYS A 151 -0.65 -24.19 -3.75
N ILE A 152 -0.48 -23.01 -3.14
CA ILE A 152 -1.58 -22.27 -2.52
C ILE A 152 -2.63 -21.84 -3.57
N VAL A 153 -2.18 -21.31 -4.70
CA VAL A 153 -3.07 -20.91 -5.80
C VAL A 153 -3.78 -22.14 -6.38
N ARG A 154 -3.08 -23.26 -6.52
CA ARG A 154 -3.70 -24.52 -7.00
C ARG A 154 -4.78 -25.01 -6.04
N GLU A 155 -4.52 -24.98 -4.74
CA GLU A 155 -5.53 -25.33 -3.73
C GLU A 155 -6.77 -24.44 -3.83
N TYR A 156 -6.59 -23.11 -3.96
CA TYR A 156 -7.71 -22.17 -4.11
C TYR A 156 -8.49 -22.39 -5.41
N TYR A 157 -7.79 -22.70 -6.50
CA TYR A 157 -8.38 -23.07 -7.77
C TYR A 157 -9.23 -24.33 -7.67
N ASP A 158 -8.68 -25.41 -7.10
CA ASP A 158 -9.37 -26.70 -6.99
C ASP A 158 -10.63 -26.60 -6.12
N LEU A 159 -10.63 -25.72 -5.10
CA LEU A 159 -11.78 -25.50 -4.21
C LEU A 159 -12.89 -24.66 -4.85
N ASN A 160 -12.58 -23.67 -5.69
CA ASN A 160 -13.56 -22.64 -6.05
C ASN A 160 -13.66 -22.34 -7.55
N TYR A 161 -12.64 -22.69 -8.35
CA TYR A 161 -12.49 -22.21 -9.73
C TYR A 161 -12.08 -23.30 -10.72
N SER A 162 -12.28 -24.58 -10.39
CA SER A 162 -11.84 -25.73 -11.20
C SER A 162 -12.44 -25.77 -12.62
N GLN A 163 -13.53 -25.01 -12.84
CA GLN A 163 -14.18 -24.84 -14.15
C GLN A 163 -13.45 -23.86 -15.08
N LEU A 164 -12.48 -23.09 -14.58
CA LEU A 164 -11.75 -22.11 -15.37
C LEU A 164 -10.47 -22.71 -15.95
N VAL A 165 -9.86 -21.99 -16.89
CA VAL A 165 -8.51 -22.32 -17.38
C VAL A 165 -7.49 -21.95 -16.31
N PHE A 166 -6.74 -22.94 -15.81
CA PHE A 166 -5.80 -22.74 -14.70
C PHE A 166 -4.71 -21.70 -14.98
N SER A 167 -4.19 -21.64 -16.21
CA SER A 167 -3.19 -20.63 -16.58
C SER A 167 -3.71 -19.20 -16.39
N ASP A 168 -4.93 -18.93 -16.84
CA ASP A 168 -5.54 -17.59 -16.75
C ASP A 168 -5.85 -17.23 -15.29
N PHE A 169 -6.33 -18.23 -14.53
CA PHE A 169 -6.52 -18.07 -13.09
C PHE A 169 -5.21 -17.74 -12.37
N LEU A 170 -4.15 -18.49 -12.65
CA LEU A 170 -2.83 -18.26 -12.05
C LEU A 170 -2.28 -16.87 -12.37
N TRP A 171 -2.39 -16.40 -13.63
CA TRP A 171 -1.97 -15.07 -14.00
C TRP A 171 -2.80 -13.99 -13.32
N THR A 172 -4.11 -14.20 -13.20
CA THR A 172 -4.99 -13.29 -12.45
C THR A 172 -4.57 -13.20 -10.99
N MET A 173 -4.33 -14.33 -10.32
CA MET A 173 -3.86 -14.34 -8.93
C MET A 173 -2.54 -13.59 -8.75
N ARG A 174 -1.59 -13.77 -9.67
CA ARG A 174 -0.33 -13.01 -9.66
C ARG A 174 -0.56 -11.51 -9.82
N SER A 175 -1.41 -11.11 -10.76
CA SER A 175 -1.73 -9.70 -11.01
C SER A 175 -2.41 -9.04 -9.82
N VAL A 176 -3.31 -9.75 -9.13
CA VAL A 176 -4.02 -9.26 -7.94
C VAL A 176 -3.08 -9.06 -6.75
N TYR A 177 -2.18 -10.01 -6.51
CA TYR A 177 -1.32 -9.97 -5.31
C TYR A 177 -0.03 -9.16 -5.49
N LEU A 178 0.44 -8.99 -6.73
CA LEU A 178 1.69 -8.30 -7.01
C LEU A 178 1.75 -6.88 -6.46
N PRO A 179 0.80 -5.97 -6.77
CA PRO A 179 0.85 -4.59 -6.25
C PRO A 179 0.70 -4.54 -4.72
N MET A 180 -0.09 -5.45 -4.14
CA MET A 180 -0.25 -5.54 -2.70
C MET A 180 1.05 -5.96 -2.01
N PHE A 181 1.71 -7.01 -2.47
CA PHE A 181 2.99 -7.46 -1.92
C PHE A 181 4.09 -6.42 -2.15
N PHE A 182 4.02 -5.71 -3.27
CA PHE A 182 4.91 -4.60 -3.53
C PHE A 182 4.73 -3.47 -2.52
N ALA A 183 3.49 -3.09 -2.23
CA ALA A 183 3.17 -2.10 -1.20
C ALA A 183 3.66 -2.53 0.18
N MET A 184 3.46 -3.80 0.57
CA MET A 184 3.93 -4.34 1.85
C MET A 184 5.46 -4.31 2.02
N LYS A 185 6.23 -4.21 0.94
CA LYS A 185 7.70 -4.07 0.99
C LYS A 185 8.16 -2.64 1.19
N MET A 186 7.28 -1.67 1.09
CA MET A 186 7.64 -0.28 1.29
C MET A 186 8.07 -0.05 2.73
N LYS A 187 9.24 0.61 2.91
CA LYS A 187 9.65 1.10 4.21
C LYS A 187 8.87 2.36 4.54
N LEU A 188 8.04 2.26 5.57
CA LEU A 188 7.17 3.35 5.97
C LEU A 188 7.95 4.40 6.77
N PRO A 189 7.68 5.71 6.56
CA PRO A 189 8.20 6.78 7.40
C PRO A 189 7.69 6.61 8.84
N ARG A 190 8.50 6.93 9.83
CA ARG A 190 8.04 6.94 11.23
C ARG A 190 7.12 8.13 11.45
N ALA A 191 5.95 7.90 12.02
CA ALA A 191 4.98 8.93 12.37
C ALA A 191 4.13 8.48 13.57
N ASP A 192 3.64 9.45 14.35
CA ASP A 192 2.77 9.18 15.50
C ASP A 192 1.36 8.77 15.05
N LEU A 193 0.89 9.40 13.97
CA LEU A 193 -0.42 9.17 13.36
C LEU A 193 -0.27 8.91 11.87
N TYR A 194 -0.93 7.87 11.39
CA TYR A 194 -1.19 7.64 9.98
C TYR A 194 -2.62 8.06 9.67
N HIS A 195 -2.77 9.03 8.79
CA HIS A 195 -4.06 9.51 8.31
C HIS A 195 -4.26 9.06 6.86
N CYS A 196 -5.09 8.05 6.66
CA CYS A 196 -5.39 7.47 5.35
C CYS A 196 -6.65 8.12 4.77
N VAL A 197 -6.59 8.53 3.50
CA VAL A 197 -7.74 9.13 2.78
C VAL A 197 -8.58 8.10 2.01
N ALA A 198 -8.23 6.84 2.13
CA ALA A 198 -8.95 5.71 1.53
C ALA A 198 -8.64 4.41 2.28
N THR A 199 -9.46 3.37 2.08
CA THR A 199 -9.30 2.07 2.72
C THR A 199 -8.57 1.02 1.87
N GLY A 200 -8.13 1.36 0.65
CA GLY A 200 -7.40 0.48 -0.26
C GLY A 200 -5.93 0.26 0.14
N TYR A 201 -5.02 0.56 -0.77
CA TYR A 201 -3.58 0.49 -0.49
C TYR A 201 -3.16 1.48 0.61
N SER A 202 -3.81 2.65 0.66
CA SER A 202 -3.63 3.62 1.73
C SER A 202 -3.95 2.99 3.10
N GLY A 203 -5.13 2.40 3.25
CA GLY A 203 -5.54 1.70 4.47
C GLY A 203 -4.65 0.49 4.81
N LEU A 204 -4.17 -0.25 3.81
CA LEU A 204 -3.21 -1.35 3.99
C LEU A 204 -1.91 -0.84 4.64
N LEU A 205 -1.33 0.25 4.12
CA LEU A 205 -0.08 0.81 4.63
C LEU A 205 -0.25 1.44 6.02
N GLY A 206 -1.37 2.15 6.26
CA GLY A 206 -1.70 2.67 7.59
C GLY A 206 -1.88 1.56 8.62
N SER A 207 -2.56 0.46 8.26
CA SER A 207 -2.71 -0.72 9.11
C SER A 207 -1.37 -1.40 9.39
N MET A 208 -0.48 -1.46 8.39
CA MET A 208 0.87 -1.99 8.55
C MET A 208 1.67 -1.13 9.54
N ALA A 209 1.60 0.19 9.45
CA ALA A 209 2.27 1.09 10.39
C ALA A 209 1.75 0.90 11.83
N LYS A 210 0.44 0.82 12.00
CA LYS A 210 -0.15 0.56 13.32
C LYS A 210 0.31 -0.76 13.92
N ILE A 211 0.30 -1.84 13.13
CA ILE A 211 0.68 -3.18 13.60
C ILE A 211 2.17 -3.26 13.93
N LEU A 212 3.03 -2.68 13.09
CA LEU A 212 4.49 -2.82 13.23
C LEU A 212 5.13 -1.75 14.12
N TYR A 213 4.55 -0.54 14.16
CA TYR A 213 5.14 0.61 14.84
C TYR A 213 4.32 1.11 16.03
N GLY A 214 3.08 0.64 16.18
CA GLY A 214 2.17 1.13 17.23
C GLY A 214 1.61 2.53 16.94
N SER A 215 1.76 3.05 15.72
CA SER A 215 1.21 4.35 15.31
C SER A 215 -0.32 4.35 15.41
N ARG A 216 -0.92 5.53 15.66
CA ARG A 216 -2.37 5.69 15.54
C ARG A 216 -2.81 5.65 14.08
N LEU A 217 -4.03 5.19 13.82
CA LEU A 217 -4.61 5.10 12.48
C LEU A 217 -5.95 5.83 12.42
N LEU A 218 -6.00 6.89 11.62
CA LEU A 218 -7.20 7.62 11.26
C LEU A 218 -7.52 7.36 9.78
N ILE A 219 -8.79 7.11 9.48
CA ILE A 219 -9.28 6.99 8.10
C ILE A 219 -10.31 8.06 7.86
N SER A 220 -10.14 8.83 6.77
CA SER A 220 -11.17 9.75 6.28
C SER A 220 -11.64 9.26 4.91
N GLU A 221 -12.88 8.76 4.83
CA GLU A 221 -13.47 8.31 3.57
C GLU A 221 -14.14 9.47 2.85
N HIS A 222 -13.74 9.69 1.60
CA HIS A 222 -14.32 10.64 0.66
C HIS A 222 -15.32 9.99 -0.32
N GLY A 223 -15.47 8.68 -0.21
CA GLY A 223 -16.37 7.81 -0.96
C GLY A 223 -16.19 6.37 -0.45
N ILE A 224 -17.12 5.47 -0.79
CA ILE A 224 -17.00 4.06 -0.39
C ILE A 224 -16.03 3.37 -1.33
N TYR A 225 -14.76 3.27 -0.91
CA TYR A 225 -13.66 2.73 -1.73
C TYR A 225 -14.00 1.41 -2.42
N THR A 226 -14.57 0.45 -1.69
CA THR A 226 -14.92 -0.86 -2.24
C THR A 226 -15.97 -0.77 -3.34
N ARG A 227 -16.93 0.14 -3.22
CA ARG A 227 -17.96 0.37 -4.23
C ARG A 227 -17.37 1.01 -5.48
N GLU A 228 -16.52 2.02 -5.32
CA GLU A 228 -15.86 2.68 -6.44
C GLU A 228 -14.99 1.69 -7.25
N ARG A 229 -14.20 0.88 -6.54
CA ARG A 229 -13.37 -0.17 -7.20
C ARG A 229 -14.23 -1.24 -7.87
N GLU A 230 -15.34 -1.63 -7.27
CA GLU A 230 -16.28 -2.58 -7.87
C GLU A 230 -16.89 -2.02 -9.15
N GLU A 231 -17.36 -0.76 -9.15
CA GLU A 231 -17.92 -0.10 -10.32
C GLU A 231 -16.87 0.05 -11.45
N GLU A 232 -15.64 0.42 -11.13
CA GLU A 232 -14.54 0.49 -12.10
C GLU A 232 -14.25 -0.88 -12.74
N LEU A 233 -14.16 -1.93 -11.91
CA LEU A 233 -13.91 -3.28 -12.40
C LEU A 233 -15.06 -3.81 -13.26
N LEU A 234 -16.31 -3.50 -12.91
CA LEU A 234 -17.46 -3.90 -13.71
C LEU A 234 -17.42 -3.28 -15.11
N ARG A 235 -16.94 -2.02 -15.23
CA ARG A 235 -16.76 -1.32 -16.50
C ARG A 235 -15.48 -1.73 -17.26
N ALA A 236 -14.48 -2.26 -16.55
CA ALA A 236 -13.19 -2.60 -17.14
C ALA A 236 -13.31 -3.75 -18.14
N GLU A 237 -12.72 -3.58 -19.33
CA GLU A 237 -12.69 -4.60 -20.39
C GLU A 237 -11.50 -5.56 -20.28
N TRP A 238 -10.43 -5.14 -19.58
CA TRP A 238 -9.20 -5.91 -19.40
C TRP A 238 -9.35 -7.10 -18.42
N VAL A 239 -10.37 -7.06 -17.53
CA VAL A 239 -10.73 -8.18 -16.64
C VAL A 239 -12.07 -8.75 -17.04
N LYS A 240 -12.14 -10.06 -17.31
CA LYS A 240 -13.36 -10.71 -17.80
C LYS A 240 -14.00 -11.61 -16.76
N GLY A 241 -15.33 -11.63 -16.76
CA GLY A 241 -16.15 -12.62 -16.04
C GLY A 241 -15.81 -12.72 -14.54
N VAL A 242 -15.67 -13.94 -14.07
CA VAL A 242 -15.45 -14.30 -12.66
C VAL A 242 -14.15 -13.73 -12.08
N TYR A 243 -13.17 -13.40 -12.91
CA TYR A 243 -11.91 -12.79 -12.45
C TYR A 243 -12.11 -11.41 -11.82
N LYS A 244 -13.17 -10.67 -12.20
CA LYS A 244 -13.56 -9.40 -11.55
C LYS A 244 -13.82 -9.61 -10.06
N ASN A 245 -14.48 -10.70 -9.70
CA ASN A 245 -14.79 -11.01 -8.30
C ASN A 245 -13.53 -11.21 -7.47
N ILE A 246 -12.46 -11.80 -8.02
CA ILE A 246 -11.18 -12.00 -7.32
C ILE A 246 -10.55 -10.64 -6.96
N TRP A 247 -10.57 -9.67 -7.89
CA TRP A 247 -10.10 -8.32 -7.63
C TRP A 247 -10.96 -7.60 -6.60
N ILE A 248 -12.30 -7.70 -6.70
CA ILE A 248 -13.24 -7.07 -5.76
C ILE A 248 -13.03 -7.61 -4.35
N GLU A 249 -12.89 -8.92 -4.20
CA GLU A 249 -12.60 -9.55 -2.90
C GLU A 249 -11.27 -9.06 -2.31
N GLN A 250 -10.25 -8.84 -3.14
CA GLN A 250 -8.98 -8.32 -2.68
C GLN A 250 -9.11 -6.89 -2.14
N PHE A 251 -9.84 -6.01 -2.82
CA PHE A 251 -10.12 -4.67 -2.33
C PHE A 251 -10.95 -4.69 -1.04
N ARG A 252 -11.96 -5.56 -0.96
CA ARG A 252 -12.75 -5.76 0.26
C ARG A 252 -11.90 -6.23 1.45
N LYS A 253 -10.91 -7.11 1.22
CA LYS A 253 -9.96 -7.55 2.26
C LYS A 253 -9.12 -6.38 2.80
N MET A 254 -8.59 -5.54 1.91
CA MET A 254 -7.80 -4.37 2.33
C MET A 254 -8.66 -3.38 3.13
N SER A 255 -9.86 -3.08 2.65
CA SER A 255 -10.80 -2.19 3.36
C SER A 255 -11.21 -2.76 4.71
N LYS A 256 -11.51 -4.06 4.78
CA LYS A 256 -11.82 -4.71 6.06
C LYS A 256 -10.66 -4.61 7.05
N LEU A 257 -9.42 -4.86 6.61
CA LEU A 257 -8.25 -4.67 7.46
C LEU A 257 -8.15 -3.24 7.98
N ALA A 258 -8.34 -2.26 7.10
CA ALA A 258 -8.26 -0.85 7.45
C ALA A 258 -9.29 -0.47 8.53
N TYR A 259 -10.55 -0.86 8.34
CA TYR A 259 -11.61 -0.62 9.33
C TYR A 259 -11.36 -1.35 10.65
N ASP A 260 -10.95 -2.64 10.60
CA ASP A 260 -10.68 -3.43 11.80
C ASP A 260 -9.52 -2.86 12.63
N ARG A 261 -8.62 -2.07 12.01
CA ARG A 261 -7.44 -1.50 12.65
C ARG A 261 -7.52 -0.01 12.93
N ALA A 262 -8.45 0.72 12.34
CA ALA A 262 -8.59 2.16 12.58
C ALA A 262 -8.90 2.46 14.06
N ASP A 263 -8.27 3.53 14.59
CA ASP A 263 -8.65 4.11 15.89
C ASP A 263 -9.87 5.01 15.73
N LEU A 264 -9.99 5.64 14.53
CA LEU A 264 -11.11 6.49 14.18
C LEU A 264 -11.35 6.41 12.66
N VAL A 265 -12.62 6.37 12.28
CA VAL A 265 -13.07 6.47 10.89
C VAL A 265 -14.01 7.66 10.78
N THR A 266 -13.75 8.54 9.82
CA THR A 266 -14.64 9.66 9.47
C THR A 266 -15.12 9.47 8.04
N SER A 267 -16.37 9.86 7.77
CA SER A 267 -16.96 9.91 6.43
C SER A 267 -17.30 11.36 6.11
N LEU A 268 -17.00 11.80 4.89
CA LEU A 268 -17.17 13.15 4.40
C LEU A 268 -18.25 13.21 3.33
#